data_d50fcb5e5e818fc4079bbe23668ca4e8
#
_entry.id   d50fcb5e5e818fc4079bbe23668ca4e8
#
_cell.length_a   1.000
_cell.length_b   1.000
_cell.length_c   1.000
_cell.angle_alpha   90.00
_cell.angle_beta   90.00
_cell.angle_gamma   90.00
#
_symmetry.space_group_name_H-M   'P 1'
#
loop_
_entity.id
_entity.type
_entity.pdbx_description
1 polymer ?
#
loop_
_entity_poly.entity_id
_entity_poly.type
_entity_poly.pdbx_seq_one_letter_code
_entity_poly.pdbx_strand_id
1 'polypeptide(L)'
;MKFGYARVSTLDQNLDMQIDALQNAGFEKIFEEKMTGKRNDRPELNKLLDQLRSGDTLIVYKLDRLGRSTFKLLELVDEFEKKGVEFISIKDNIDTSTAVGKAMFRMLAVLAEMERDIIAERTQEGLKAARARGRYGGRPKTDKSKIDAAIKLYQAGDMSVPEIVAVTGVSKATLYRNINKQSGSK
;
A
#
# COMPACT_ATOMS: atom_id res chain seq x y z
N MET A 1 -7.58 -29.97 -0.63
CA MET A 1 -8.61 -29.36 0.25
C MET A 1 -9.14 -28.07 -0.37
N LYS A 2 -10.39 -27.70 0.00
CA LYS A 2 -10.96 -26.41 -0.41
C LYS A 2 -10.98 -25.45 0.76
N PHE A 3 -10.27 -24.33 0.64
CA PHE A 3 -10.17 -23.28 1.65
C PHE A 3 -11.02 -22.09 1.27
N GLY A 4 -11.86 -21.61 2.19
CA GLY A 4 -12.61 -20.37 2.04
C GLY A 4 -11.84 -19.21 2.68
N TYR A 5 -11.85 -18.03 2.05
CA TYR A 5 -11.37 -16.80 2.68
C TYR A 5 -12.43 -15.71 2.59
N ALA A 6 -12.83 -15.20 3.75
CA ALA A 6 -13.78 -14.10 3.89
C ALA A 6 -13.10 -12.91 4.56
N ARG A 7 -13.31 -11.69 4.02
CA ARG A 7 -12.79 -10.46 4.60
C ARG A 7 -13.89 -9.44 4.80
N VAL A 8 -13.98 -8.90 6.02
CA VAL A 8 -14.94 -7.86 6.37
C VAL A 8 -14.23 -6.64 6.95
N SER A 9 -14.76 -5.45 6.67
CA SER A 9 -14.52 -4.25 7.45
C SER A 9 -15.53 -4.19 8.60
N THR A 10 -15.22 -3.49 9.68
CA THR A 10 -16.09 -3.34 10.87
C THR A 10 -17.48 -2.76 10.58
N LEU A 11 -17.73 -2.27 9.36
CA LEU A 11 -18.99 -1.68 8.88
C LEU A 11 -19.76 -2.59 7.90
N ASP A 12 -19.23 -3.77 7.55
CA ASP A 12 -19.84 -4.64 6.53
C ASP A 12 -20.82 -5.64 7.17
N GLN A 13 -22.10 -5.40 6.94
CA GLN A 13 -23.21 -6.31 7.26
C GLN A 13 -23.23 -7.56 6.33
N ASN A 14 -22.24 -7.72 5.46
CA ASN A 14 -22.23 -8.74 4.39
C ASN A 14 -21.33 -9.96 4.66
N LEU A 15 -20.96 -10.23 5.92
CA LEU A 15 -20.17 -11.42 6.24
C LEU A 15 -20.98 -12.69 6.00
N ASP A 16 -22.21 -12.71 6.47
CA ASP A 16 -23.09 -13.89 6.38
C ASP A 16 -23.31 -14.29 4.91
N MET A 17 -23.58 -13.32 4.04
CA MET A 17 -23.72 -13.57 2.60
C MET A 17 -22.45 -14.14 1.94
N GLN A 18 -21.24 -13.69 2.40
CA GLN A 18 -19.99 -14.26 1.90
C GLN A 18 -19.80 -15.69 2.38
N ILE A 19 -20.08 -15.95 3.66
CA ILE A 19 -20.00 -17.30 4.26
C ILE A 19 -20.97 -18.24 3.58
N ASP A 20 -22.23 -17.84 3.37
CA ASP A 20 -23.23 -18.64 2.68
C ASP A 20 -22.79 -19.01 1.25
N ALA A 21 -22.26 -18.02 0.51
CA ALA A 21 -21.77 -18.29 -0.84
C ALA A 21 -20.56 -19.23 -0.86
N LEU A 22 -19.66 -19.08 0.11
CA LEU A 22 -18.50 -19.97 0.28
C LEU A 22 -18.95 -21.37 0.69
N GLN A 23 -19.94 -21.52 1.59
CA GLN A 23 -20.51 -22.81 1.99
C GLN A 23 -21.11 -23.54 0.79
N ASN A 24 -21.88 -22.82 -0.02
CA ASN A 24 -22.46 -23.39 -1.25
C ASN A 24 -21.39 -23.84 -2.25
N ALA A 25 -20.21 -23.21 -2.25
CA ALA A 25 -19.06 -23.63 -3.04
C ALA A 25 -18.28 -24.82 -2.44
N GLY A 26 -18.64 -25.26 -1.21
CA GLY A 26 -18.14 -26.48 -0.59
C GLY A 26 -16.71 -26.34 -0.03
N PHE A 27 -16.40 -25.26 0.69
CA PHE A 27 -15.13 -25.21 1.41
C PHE A 27 -15.11 -26.19 2.59
N GLU A 28 -13.93 -26.67 2.95
CA GLU A 28 -13.67 -27.56 4.09
C GLU A 28 -13.18 -26.79 5.30
N LYS A 29 -12.47 -25.67 5.07
CA LYS A 29 -11.93 -24.79 6.11
C LYS A 29 -12.03 -23.34 5.67
N ILE A 30 -12.46 -22.46 6.58
CA ILE A 30 -12.58 -21.01 6.32
C ILE A 30 -11.60 -20.20 7.18
N PHE A 31 -11.08 -19.12 6.60
CA PHE A 31 -10.31 -18.10 7.27
C PHE A 31 -11.04 -16.77 7.17
N GLU A 32 -11.34 -16.15 8.31
CA GLU A 32 -12.10 -14.93 8.41
C GLU A 32 -11.21 -13.78 8.87
N GLU A 33 -11.05 -12.77 8.03
CA GLU A 33 -10.25 -11.59 8.31
C GLU A 33 -11.15 -10.41 8.73
N LYS A 34 -11.03 -9.96 9.97
CA LYS A 34 -11.71 -8.76 10.47
C LYS A 34 -10.73 -7.58 10.45
N MET A 35 -10.93 -6.63 9.53
CA MET A 35 -10.08 -5.44 9.45
C MET A 35 -10.59 -4.34 10.35
N THR A 36 -9.83 -4.01 11.40
CA THR A 36 -10.09 -2.86 12.26
C THR A 36 -9.17 -1.70 11.88
N GLY A 37 -9.73 -0.63 11.29
CA GLY A 37 -9.01 0.61 11.07
C GLY A 37 -7.91 0.59 10.00
N LYS A 38 -6.85 1.39 10.20
CA LYS A 38 -5.77 1.66 9.21
C LYS A 38 -4.73 0.53 9.07
N ARG A 39 -4.83 -0.56 9.81
CA ARG A 39 -3.85 -1.65 9.74
C ARG A 39 -4.08 -2.49 8.49
N ASN A 40 -3.03 -2.61 7.66
CA ASN A 40 -3.00 -3.49 6.48
C ASN A 40 -2.55 -4.92 6.81
N ASP A 41 -2.40 -5.25 8.10
CA ASP A 41 -2.04 -6.60 8.54
C ASP A 41 -3.20 -7.57 8.28
N ARG A 42 -2.86 -8.69 7.66
CA ARG A 42 -3.79 -9.77 7.31
C ARG A 42 -3.30 -11.10 7.88
N PRO A 43 -3.34 -11.28 9.21
CA PRO A 43 -2.80 -12.47 9.84
C PRO A 43 -3.52 -13.75 9.40
N GLU A 44 -4.83 -13.69 9.14
CA GLU A 44 -5.58 -14.86 8.71
C GLU A 44 -5.27 -15.23 7.25
N LEU A 45 -5.09 -14.23 6.36
CA LEU A 45 -4.61 -14.50 5.00
C LEU A 45 -3.22 -15.13 5.02
N ASN A 46 -2.30 -14.62 5.82
CA ASN A 46 -0.94 -15.18 5.90
C ASN A 46 -0.97 -16.62 6.42
N LYS A 47 -1.75 -16.91 7.46
CA LYS A 47 -1.94 -18.29 7.95
C LYS A 47 -2.52 -19.22 6.88
N LEU A 48 -3.44 -18.72 6.07
CA LEU A 48 -4.00 -19.45 4.96
C LEU A 48 -2.92 -19.76 3.92
N LEU A 49 -2.16 -18.74 3.47
CA LEU A 49 -1.10 -18.88 2.46
C LEU A 49 -0.01 -19.88 2.88
N ASP A 50 0.30 -19.93 4.18
CA ASP A 50 1.27 -20.86 4.75
C ASP A 50 0.75 -22.31 4.77
N GLN A 51 -0.60 -22.51 4.80
CA GLN A 51 -1.21 -23.83 4.81
C GLN A 51 -1.46 -24.40 3.42
N LEU A 52 -1.55 -23.56 2.39
CA LEU A 52 -1.85 -23.99 1.02
C LEU A 52 -0.75 -24.88 0.44
N ARG A 53 -1.17 -25.99 -0.15
CA ARG A 53 -0.32 -26.99 -0.80
C ARG A 53 -0.80 -27.25 -2.24
N SER A 54 0.06 -27.87 -3.03
CA SER A 54 -0.32 -28.28 -4.39
C SER A 54 -1.57 -29.20 -4.38
N GLY A 55 -2.51 -28.91 -5.24
CA GLY A 55 -3.81 -29.57 -5.32
C GLY A 55 -4.89 -29.00 -4.40
N ASP A 56 -4.57 -27.96 -3.60
CA ASP A 56 -5.57 -27.23 -2.83
C ASP A 56 -6.27 -26.18 -3.70
N THR A 57 -7.50 -25.80 -3.29
CA THR A 57 -8.29 -24.76 -3.95
C THR A 57 -8.59 -23.65 -2.97
N LEU A 58 -8.25 -22.41 -3.29
CA LEU A 58 -8.68 -21.22 -2.54
C LEU A 58 -9.94 -20.62 -3.15
N ILE A 59 -10.99 -20.46 -2.34
CA ILE A 59 -12.28 -19.91 -2.76
C ILE A 59 -12.49 -18.57 -2.04
N VAL A 60 -12.82 -17.52 -2.81
CA VAL A 60 -13.22 -16.21 -2.30
C VAL A 60 -14.57 -15.81 -2.88
N TYR A 61 -15.31 -14.98 -2.16
CA TYR A 61 -16.57 -14.45 -2.67
C TYR A 61 -16.34 -13.52 -3.86
N LYS A 62 -15.31 -12.64 -3.78
CA LYS A 62 -14.94 -11.67 -4.80
C LYS A 62 -13.44 -11.36 -4.71
N LEU A 63 -12.82 -11.02 -5.84
CA LEU A 63 -11.39 -10.71 -5.94
C LEU A 63 -10.94 -9.62 -4.96
N ASP A 64 -11.76 -8.59 -4.73
CA ASP A 64 -11.46 -7.49 -3.81
C ASP A 64 -11.29 -7.93 -2.36
N ARG A 65 -11.79 -9.11 -1.99
CA ARG A 65 -11.59 -9.72 -0.66
C ARG A 65 -10.15 -10.18 -0.48
N LEU A 66 -9.53 -10.71 -1.53
CA LEU A 66 -8.14 -11.17 -1.49
C LEU A 66 -7.15 -10.00 -1.61
N GLY A 67 -7.40 -9.01 -2.46
CA GLY A 67 -6.51 -7.87 -2.66
C GLY A 67 -7.25 -6.56 -2.95
N ARG A 68 -6.78 -5.44 -2.40
CA ARG A 68 -7.24 -4.08 -2.76
C ARG A 68 -6.49 -3.53 -3.97
N SER A 69 -5.31 -4.04 -4.24
CA SER A 69 -4.47 -3.67 -5.36
C SER A 69 -4.45 -4.83 -6.33
N THR A 70 -4.80 -4.56 -7.56
CA THR A 70 -4.79 -5.55 -8.64
C THR A 70 -3.40 -6.17 -8.77
N PHE A 71 -2.34 -5.38 -8.60
CA PHE A 71 -0.97 -5.87 -8.60
C PHE A 71 -0.70 -6.96 -7.53
N LYS A 72 -1.10 -6.71 -6.27
CA LYS A 72 -0.94 -7.74 -5.21
C LYS A 72 -1.77 -9.00 -5.45
N LEU A 73 -2.94 -8.83 -6.08
CA LEU A 73 -3.77 -9.96 -6.47
C LEU A 73 -3.07 -10.82 -7.51
N LEU A 74 -2.39 -10.18 -8.47
CA LEU A 74 -1.63 -10.86 -9.51
C LEU A 74 -0.43 -11.63 -8.96
N GLU A 75 0.33 -10.99 -8.06
CA GLU A 75 1.44 -11.65 -7.36
C GLU A 75 0.96 -12.91 -6.64
N LEU A 76 -0.17 -12.83 -5.93
CA LEU A 76 -0.75 -13.97 -5.21
C LEU A 76 -1.16 -15.10 -6.16
N VAL A 77 -1.77 -14.78 -7.30
CA VAL A 77 -2.20 -15.84 -8.22
C VAL A 77 -1.04 -16.44 -9.00
N ASP A 78 -0.04 -15.67 -9.34
CA ASP A 78 1.21 -16.22 -9.89
C ASP A 78 1.89 -17.18 -8.87
N GLU A 79 1.85 -16.83 -7.58
CA GLU A 79 2.28 -17.73 -6.51
C GLU A 79 1.41 -18.99 -6.43
N PHE A 80 0.09 -18.87 -6.56
CA PHE A 80 -0.81 -20.04 -6.56
C PHE A 80 -0.53 -20.95 -7.76
N GLU A 81 -0.35 -20.38 -8.95
CA GLU A 81 0.00 -21.17 -10.14
C GLU A 81 1.34 -21.92 -9.94
N LYS A 82 2.36 -21.24 -9.40
CA LYS A 82 3.68 -21.86 -9.09
C LYS A 82 3.58 -22.95 -8.02
N LYS A 83 2.71 -22.77 -7.03
CA LYS A 83 2.47 -23.75 -5.98
C LYS A 83 1.53 -24.90 -6.40
N GLY A 84 0.89 -24.81 -7.56
CA GLY A 84 -0.13 -25.75 -8.01
C GLY A 84 -1.44 -25.64 -7.21
N VAL A 85 -1.76 -24.45 -6.70
CA VAL A 85 -3.00 -24.12 -5.99
C VAL A 85 -4.01 -23.54 -6.97
N GLU A 86 -5.24 -24.05 -6.96
CA GLU A 86 -6.33 -23.50 -7.75
C GLU A 86 -7.02 -22.34 -7.02
N PHE A 87 -7.57 -21.40 -7.79
CA PHE A 87 -8.24 -20.24 -7.26
C PHE A 87 -9.62 -20.04 -7.86
N ILE A 88 -10.63 -19.80 -7.01
CA ILE A 88 -12.01 -19.56 -7.44
C ILE A 88 -12.49 -18.23 -6.83
N SER A 89 -13.00 -17.32 -7.69
CA SER A 89 -13.78 -16.15 -7.28
C SER A 89 -15.22 -16.30 -7.72
N ILE A 90 -16.13 -16.46 -6.75
CA ILE A 90 -17.53 -16.81 -7.02
C ILE A 90 -18.23 -15.71 -7.82
N LYS A 91 -18.18 -14.46 -7.32
CA LYS A 91 -18.90 -13.32 -7.90
C LYS A 91 -18.33 -12.88 -9.25
N ASP A 92 -17.03 -13.06 -9.44
CA ASP A 92 -16.34 -12.66 -10.66
C ASP A 92 -16.34 -13.77 -11.73
N ASN A 93 -16.92 -14.96 -11.42
CA ASN A 93 -16.96 -16.13 -12.27
C ASN A 93 -15.58 -16.56 -12.79
N ILE A 94 -14.58 -16.51 -11.92
CA ILE A 94 -13.21 -16.90 -12.25
C ILE A 94 -12.93 -18.24 -11.55
N ASP A 95 -12.49 -19.22 -12.33
CA ASP A 95 -12.07 -20.53 -11.86
C ASP A 95 -10.80 -20.94 -12.59
N THR A 96 -9.67 -20.85 -11.90
CA THR A 96 -8.35 -21.16 -12.49
C THR A 96 -8.08 -22.66 -12.64
N SER A 97 -8.99 -23.55 -12.21
CA SER A 97 -8.92 -24.97 -12.55
C SER A 97 -9.21 -25.21 -14.04
N THR A 98 -9.94 -24.27 -14.68
CA THR A 98 -10.29 -24.33 -16.10
C THR A 98 -9.30 -23.51 -16.96
N ALA A 99 -9.07 -23.96 -18.20
CA ALA A 99 -8.24 -23.22 -19.16
C ALA A 99 -8.80 -21.82 -19.45
N VAL A 100 -10.13 -21.67 -19.53
CA VAL A 100 -10.81 -20.40 -19.75
C VAL A 100 -10.63 -19.48 -18.54
N GLY A 101 -10.82 -19.97 -17.32
CA GLY A 101 -10.62 -19.19 -16.10
C GLY A 101 -9.18 -18.72 -15.93
N LYS A 102 -8.19 -19.57 -16.24
CA LYS A 102 -6.77 -19.17 -16.28
C LYS A 102 -6.54 -18.05 -17.29
N ALA A 103 -7.10 -18.15 -18.49
CA ALA A 103 -6.96 -17.14 -19.54
C ALA A 103 -7.61 -15.80 -19.11
N MET A 104 -8.83 -15.86 -18.57
CA MET A 104 -9.53 -14.67 -18.02
C MET A 104 -8.73 -14.00 -16.92
N PHE A 105 -8.19 -14.80 -16.02
CA PHE A 105 -7.38 -14.25 -14.92
C PHE A 105 -6.11 -13.57 -15.44
N ARG A 106 -5.38 -14.20 -16.36
CA ARG A 106 -4.20 -13.60 -17.01
C ARG A 106 -4.56 -12.31 -17.77
N MET A 107 -5.72 -12.24 -18.40
CA MET A 107 -6.20 -11.02 -19.05
C MET A 107 -6.45 -9.89 -18.05
N LEU A 108 -7.08 -10.18 -16.91
CA LEU A 108 -7.23 -9.19 -15.81
C LEU A 108 -5.88 -8.70 -15.29
N ALA A 109 -4.88 -9.60 -15.27
CA ALA A 109 -3.51 -9.28 -14.95
C ALA A 109 -2.95 -8.18 -15.85
N VAL A 110 -3.01 -8.43 -17.15
CA VAL A 110 -2.50 -7.50 -18.18
C VAL A 110 -3.23 -6.15 -18.14
N LEU A 111 -4.57 -6.17 -17.97
CA LEU A 111 -5.36 -4.94 -17.85
C LEU A 111 -4.95 -4.09 -16.63
N ALA A 112 -4.65 -4.73 -15.52
CA ALA A 112 -4.22 -4.04 -14.31
C ALA A 112 -2.81 -3.43 -14.43
N GLU A 113 -1.91 -4.12 -15.12
CA GLU A 113 -0.58 -3.59 -15.43
C GLU A 113 -0.70 -2.38 -16.34
N MET A 114 -1.49 -2.48 -17.40
CA MET A 114 -1.76 -1.37 -18.32
C MET A 114 -2.38 -0.16 -17.58
N GLU A 115 -3.36 -0.37 -16.69
CA GLU A 115 -3.95 0.72 -15.90
C GLU A 115 -2.91 1.42 -15.03
N ARG A 116 -2.01 0.67 -14.41
CA ARG A 116 -0.90 1.20 -13.61
C ARG A 116 0.05 2.05 -14.45
N ASP A 117 0.41 1.58 -15.64
CA ASP A 117 1.31 2.29 -16.54
C ASP A 117 0.70 3.61 -17.02
N ILE A 118 -0.59 3.60 -17.39
CA ILE A 118 -1.33 4.81 -17.73
C ILE A 118 -1.35 5.82 -16.58
N ILE A 119 -1.58 5.35 -15.33
CA ILE A 119 -1.54 6.23 -14.15
C ILE A 119 -0.15 6.80 -13.92
N ALA A 120 0.90 5.99 -14.10
CA ALA A 120 2.29 6.42 -13.96
C ALA A 120 2.66 7.48 -15.02
N GLU A 121 2.29 7.27 -16.27
CA GLU A 121 2.49 8.25 -17.35
C GLU A 121 1.80 9.57 -17.05
N ARG A 122 0.51 9.54 -16.72
CA ARG A 122 -0.26 10.76 -16.36
C ARG A 122 0.37 11.50 -15.18
N THR A 123 0.85 10.76 -14.18
CA THR A 123 1.52 11.34 -13.01
C THR A 123 2.83 12.01 -13.40
N GLN A 124 3.64 11.38 -14.25
CA GLN A 124 4.89 11.97 -14.76
C GLN A 124 4.63 13.22 -15.59
N GLU A 125 3.64 13.20 -16.48
CA GLU A 125 3.26 14.37 -17.28
C GLU A 125 2.77 15.51 -16.38
N GLY A 126 1.92 15.22 -15.39
CA GLY A 126 1.47 16.19 -14.40
C GLY A 126 2.63 16.81 -13.61
N LEU A 127 3.60 15.99 -13.18
CA LEU A 127 4.80 16.46 -12.50
C LEU A 127 5.70 17.32 -13.41
N LYS A 128 5.88 16.94 -14.69
CA LYS A 128 6.62 17.76 -15.67
C LYS A 128 5.95 19.12 -15.86
N ALA A 129 4.62 19.14 -16.04
CA ALA A 129 3.86 20.36 -16.20
C ALA A 129 3.90 21.24 -14.93
N ALA A 130 3.82 20.66 -13.74
CA ALA A 130 3.94 21.38 -12.47
C ALA A 130 5.34 22.02 -12.32
N ARG A 131 6.40 21.27 -12.62
CA ARG A 131 7.80 21.77 -12.58
C ARG A 131 8.04 22.90 -13.58
N ALA A 132 7.49 22.79 -14.79
CA ALA A 132 7.57 23.86 -15.79
C ALA A 132 6.91 25.16 -15.33
N ARG A 133 5.88 25.07 -14.44
CA ARG A 133 5.22 26.21 -13.79
C ARG A 133 5.88 26.64 -12.48
N GLY A 134 7.08 26.15 -12.17
CA GLY A 134 7.81 26.47 -10.93
C GLY A 134 7.23 25.80 -9.66
N ARG A 135 6.31 24.86 -9.80
CA ARG A 135 5.71 24.15 -8.67
C ARG A 135 6.52 22.88 -8.38
N TYR A 136 7.32 22.94 -7.32
CA TYR A 136 8.11 21.79 -6.86
C TYR A 136 7.43 21.20 -5.63
N GLY A 137 7.22 19.88 -5.65
CA GLY A 137 6.72 19.14 -4.50
C GLY A 137 7.77 19.03 -3.39
N GLY A 138 7.34 18.54 -2.24
CA GLY A 138 8.17 18.32 -1.08
C GLY A 138 7.89 19.32 0.04
N ARG A 139 8.58 19.15 1.18
CA ARG A 139 8.45 20.05 2.34
C ARG A 139 8.99 21.44 1.98
N PRO A 140 8.23 22.52 2.20
CA PRO A 140 8.72 23.88 2.01
C PRO A 140 10.03 24.09 2.76
N LYS A 141 10.96 24.79 2.10
CA LYS A 141 12.21 25.17 2.78
C LYS A 141 11.89 26.12 3.92
N THR A 142 12.60 25.97 5.04
CA THR A 142 12.52 26.95 6.14
C THR A 142 12.93 28.33 5.62
N ASP A 143 12.18 29.35 5.99
CA ASP A 143 12.42 30.72 5.58
C ASP A 143 13.86 31.13 5.92
N LYS A 144 14.55 31.71 4.95
CA LYS A 144 15.94 32.12 5.07
C LYS A 144 16.10 33.19 6.15
N SER A 145 15.14 34.10 6.28
CA SER A 145 15.15 35.13 7.31
C SER A 145 15.12 34.57 8.72
N LYS A 146 14.33 33.49 8.94
CA LYS A 146 14.30 32.78 10.23
C LYS A 146 15.60 32.04 10.53
N ILE A 147 16.24 31.46 9.49
CA ILE A 147 17.51 30.78 9.62
C ILE A 147 18.59 31.80 9.98
N ASP A 148 18.64 32.94 9.30
CA ASP A 148 19.63 34.00 9.56
C ASP A 148 19.45 34.62 10.96
N ALA A 149 18.21 34.81 11.42
CA ALA A 149 17.90 35.24 12.78
C ALA A 149 18.38 34.20 13.81
N ALA A 150 18.10 32.91 13.58
CA ALA A 150 18.55 31.84 14.47
C ALA A 150 20.09 31.76 14.58
N ILE A 151 20.79 31.95 13.47
CA ILE A 151 22.27 31.98 13.46
C ILE A 151 22.79 33.17 14.24
N LYS A 152 22.23 34.39 14.07
CA LYS A 152 22.63 35.59 14.82
C LYS A 152 22.45 35.40 16.32
N LEU A 153 21.31 34.87 16.76
CA LEU A 153 21.06 34.57 18.16
C LEU A 153 22.06 33.55 18.73
N TYR A 154 22.39 32.52 17.95
CA TYR A 154 23.39 31.54 18.33
C TYR A 154 24.82 32.16 18.48
N GLN A 155 25.20 33.07 17.58
CA GLN A 155 26.50 33.74 17.60
C GLN A 155 26.62 34.78 18.72
N ALA A 156 25.51 35.41 19.12
CA ALA A 156 25.47 36.33 20.24
C ALA A 156 25.73 35.66 21.59
N GLY A 157 25.40 34.32 21.69
CA GLY A 157 25.69 33.55 22.89
C GLY A 157 24.75 33.79 24.09
N ASP A 158 23.75 34.66 23.95
CA ASP A 158 22.87 35.09 25.03
C ASP A 158 21.70 34.13 25.28
N MET A 159 21.49 33.17 24.37
CA MET A 159 20.37 32.22 24.43
C MET A 159 20.82 30.79 24.23
N SER A 160 20.19 29.88 24.94
CA SER A 160 20.38 28.44 24.72
C SER A 160 19.74 27.96 23.41
N VAL A 161 20.25 26.86 22.84
CA VAL A 161 19.70 26.30 21.58
C VAL A 161 18.20 25.97 21.67
N PRO A 162 17.67 25.41 22.78
CA PRO A 162 16.23 25.23 22.93
C PRO A 162 15.42 26.52 22.85
N GLU A 163 15.91 27.62 23.47
CA GLU A 163 15.24 28.92 23.42
C GLU A 163 15.28 29.53 22.02
N ILE A 164 16.39 29.43 21.30
CA ILE A 164 16.49 29.86 19.90
C ILE A 164 15.48 29.10 19.01
N VAL A 165 15.34 27.79 19.23
CA VAL A 165 14.35 26.97 18.52
C VAL A 165 12.91 27.43 18.83
N ALA A 166 12.62 27.72 20.10
CA ALA A 166 11.30 28.19 20.53
C ALA A 166 10.92 29.55 19.89
N VAL A 167 11.89 30.50 19.87
CA VAL A 167 11.67 31.85 19.33
C VAL A 167 11.59 31.89 17.79
N THR A 168 12.51 31.18 17.13
CA THR A 168 12.61 31.25 15.64
C THR A 168 11.80 30.22 14.91
N GLY A 169 11.39 29.13 15.57
CA GLY A 169 10.76 27.94 14.96
C GLY A 169 11.70 27.12 14.06
N VAL A 170 13.01 27.43 14.06
CA VAL A 170 14.03 26.70 13.30
C VAL A 170 14.50 25.49 14.10
N SER A 171 14.37 24.29 13.54
CA SER A 171 14.79 23.08 14.26
C SER A 171 16.30 23.07 14.54
N LYS A 172 16.70 22.44 15.66
CA LYS A 172 18.10 22.26 16.06
C LYS A 172 18.97 21.72 14.91
N ALA A 173 18.48 20.71 14.19
CA ALA A 173 19.20 20.12 13.06
C ALA A 173 19.40 21.12 11.91
N THR A 174 18.40 21.95 11.63
CA THR A 174 18.50 23.00 10.59
C THR A 174 19.47 24.09 10.99
N LEU A 175 19.46 24.51 12.25
CA LEU A 175 20.41 25.52 12.80
C LEU A 175 21.87 25.05 12.62
N TYR A 176 22.22 23.89 13.17
CA TYR A 176 23.60 23.37 13.08
C TYR A 176 24.05 23.09 11.64
N ARG A 177 23.17 22.57 10.79
CA ARG A 177 23.49 22.35 9.37
C ARG A 177 23.86 23.65 8.65
N ASN A 178 23.23 24.77 8.98
CA ASN A 178 23.54 26.06 8.35
C ASN A 178 24.77 26.74 8.98
N ILE A 179 25.02 26.58 10.28
CA ILE A 179 26.25 27.01 10.92
C ILE A 179 27.45 26.30 10.29
N ASN A 180 27.40 24.97 10.16
CA ASN A 180 28.49 24.19 9.58
C ASN A 180 28.76 24.56 8.10
N LYS A 181 27.71 24.94 7.35
CA LYS A 181 27.87 25.42 5.96
C LYS A 181 28.62 26.78 5.92
N GLN A 182 28.40 27.67 6.87
CA GLN A 182 29.10 28.94 6.94
C GLN A 182 30.55 28.77 7.42
N SER A 183 30.82 27.82 8.31
CA SER A 183 32.16 27.51 8.80
C SER A 183 33.01 26.73 7.80
N GLY A 184 32.43 25.99 6.87
CA GLY A 184 33.14 25.24 5.83
C GLY A 184 33.39 25.99 4.52
N SER A 185 32.99 27.25 4.42
CA SER A 185 33.23 28.13 3.25
C SER A 185 34.37 29.14 3.47
N LYS A 186 35.27 28.85 4.43
CA LYS A 186 36.54 29.61 4.60
C LYS A 186 37.73 28.80 4.18
#